data_cb52744aba1d1dfcf3188328b2ab541a
#
_entry.id   cb52744aba1d1dfcf3188328b2ab541a
#
_cell.length_a   1.000
_cell.length_b   1.000
_cell.length_c   1.000
_cell.angle_alpha   90.00
_cell.angle_beta   90.00
_cell.angle_gamma   90.00
#
_symmetry.space_group_name_H-M   'P 1'
#
loop_
_entity.id
_entity.type
_entity.pdbx_description
1 polymer ?
#
loop_
_entity_poly.entity_id
_entity_poly.type
_entity_poly.pdbx_seq_one_letter_code
_entity_poly.pdbx_strand_id
1 'polypeptide(L)'
;VFLDYAKEVTVSSFNGLEVLYKKNEVNDIANFTLSYDLGLIDDSGLGLAVDYLSYLGTESRTAQKIATELYGLAVSFSTRVNRNQMTISLSGLSENIGAALEIVEDLMMNAKADEDILSGIKMDEMKQRHDSKFNQNACNSALGDYIVYGPEYVKKTKMNNAELMKVSSAELLGKVKSLLGKQHKIQYYGPASEAEVAQMLSEHH
;
A
#
# COMPACT_ATOMS: atom_id res chain seq x y z
N VAL A 1 -22.60 19.48 13.87
CA VAL A 1 -21.98 18.63 14.90
C VAL A 1 -20.49 18.55 14.58
N PHE A 2 -19.64 19.02 15.49
CA PHE A 2 -18.20 18.85 15.34
C PHE A 2 -17.82 17.45 15.82
N LEU A 3 -17.12 16.68 15.00
CA LEU A 3 -16.52 15.40 15.39
C LEU A 3 -15.29 15.66 16.26
N ASP A 4 -15.32 15.14 17.48
CA ASP A 4 -14.17 15.15 18.39
C ASP A 4 -13.42 13.81 18.23
N TYR A 5 -12.43 13.80 17.36
CA TYR A 5 -11.65 12.59 17.03
C TYR A 5 -11.00 11.96 18.28
N ALA A 6 -10.62 12.76 19.28
CA ALA A 6 -10.03 12.25 20.50
C ALA A 6 -11.01 11.41 21.35
N LYS A 7 -12.32 11.58 21.15
CA LYS A 7 -13.36 10.77 21.80
C LYS A 7 -13.82 9.60 20.94
N GLU A 8 -13.59 9.66 19.64
CA GLU A 8 -14.12 8.71 18.67
C GLU A 8 -13.10 7.59 18.34
N VAL A 9 -11.81 7.85 18.54
CA VAL A 9 -10.73 6.93 18.20
C VAL A 9 -9.93 6.59 19.46
N THR A 10 -9.82 5.32 19.78
CA THR A 10 -8.92 4.83 20.82
C THR A 10 -7.51 4.73 20.26
N VAL A 11 -6.53 5.24 21.01
CA VAL A 11 -5.12 5.13 20.67
C VAL A 11 -4.47 4.17 21.66
N SER A 12 -3.90 3.10 21.16
CA SER A 12 -3.18 2.10 21.95
C SER A 12 -1.82 1.78 21.32
N SER A 13 -1.08 0.84 21.86
CA SER A 13 0.21 0.43 21.33
C SER A 13 0.32 -1.08 21.26
N PHE A 14 0.85 -1.58 20.15
CA PHE A 14 1.17 -3.00 19.93
C PHE A 14 2.62 -3.12 19.47
N ASN A 15 3.47 -3.82 20.25
CA ASN A 15 4.90 -4.00 19.94
C ASN A 15 5.66 -2.69 19.60
N GLY A 16 5.27 -1.55 20.21
CA GLY A 16 5.85 -0.25 19.92
C GLY A 16 5.28 0.48 18.71
N LEU A 17 4.29 -0.13 18.02
CA LEU A 17 3.53 0.50 16.95
C LEU A 17 2.29 1.19 17.53
N GLU A 18 1.94 2.35 16.99
CA GLU A 18 0.71 3.06 17.33
C GLU A 18 -0.49 2.38 16.65
N VAL A 19 -1.50 2.05 17.44
CA VAL A 19 -2.77 1.45 16.96
C VAL A 19 -3.90 2.44 17.16
N LEU A 20 -4.51 2.84 16.06
CA LEU A 20 -5.71 3.67 16.02
C LEU A 20 -6.94 2.76 15.83
N TYR A 21 -7.76 2.67 16.85
CA TYR A 21 -8.91 1.78 16.87
C TYR A 21 -10.21 2.56 16.93
N LYS A 22 -11.17 2.16 16.11
CA LYS A 22 -12.57 2.57 16.24
C LYS A 22 -13.50 1.40 15.94
N LYS A 23 -14.46 1.18 16.84
CA LYS A 23 -15.49 0.15 16.68
C LYS A 23 -16.51 0.55 15.61
N ASN A 24 -16.81 -0.38 14.70
CA ASN A 24 -17.95 -0.32 13.80
C ASN A 24 -19.12 -1.09 14.41
N GLU A 25 -20.23 -0.41 14.67
CA GLU A 25 -21.43 -1.02 15.26
C GLU A 25 -22.53 -1.30 14.23
N VAL A 26 -22.25 -1.05 12.94
CA VAL A 26 -23.28 -1.08 11.89
C VAL A 26 -23.31 -2.39 11.12
N ASN A 27 -22.14 -2.98 10.88
CA ASN A 27 -22.00 -4.20 10.08
C ASN A 27 -20.69 -4.95 10.42
N ASP A 28 -20.49 -6.12 9.80
CA ASP A 28 -19.33 -6.99 10.02
C ASP A 28 -18.11 -6.65 9.13
N ILE A 29 -18.13 -5.51 8.45
CA ILE A 29 -17.02 -5.08 7.59
C ILE A 29 -15.98 -4.35 8.43
N ALA A 30 -14.73 -4.79 8.27
CA ALA A 30 -13.57 -4.12 8.82
C ALA A 30 -12.70 -3.48 7.73
N ASN A 31 -12.07 -2.38 8.10
CA ASN A 31 -10.96 -1.77 7.35
C ASN A 31 -9.73 -1.79 8.25
N PHE A 32 -8.72 -2.50 7.81
CA PHE A 32 -7.41 -2.59 8.45
C PHE A 32 -6.38 -1.91 7.56
N THR A 33 -5.58 -1.00 8.11
CA THR A 33 -4.61 -0.24 7.31
C THR A 33 -3.28 -0.12 8.06
N LEU A 34 -2.21 -0.52 7.39
CA LEU A 34 -0.84 -0.18 7.77
C LEU A 34 -0.46 1.13 7.08
N SER A 35 -0.10 2.13 7.86
CA SER A 35 0.21 3.48 7.39
C SER A 35 1.66 3.84 7.71
N TYR A 36 2.46 4.09 6.69
CA TYR A 36 3.87 4.44 6.76
C TYR A 36 4.02 5.93 6.48
N ASP A 37 4.75 6.65 7.33
CA ASP A 37 5.14 8.04 7.11
C ASP A 37 6.33 8.11 6.11
N LEU A 38 6.09 7.57 4.92
CA LEU A 38 7.03 7.37 3.82
C LEU A 38 6.27 7.50 2.51
N GLY A 39 6.72 8.33 1.59
CA GLY A 39 6.02 8.57 0.34
C GLY A 39 6.95 8.83 -0.85
N LEU A 40 6.38 9.37 -1.93
CA LEU A 40 7.14 9.66 -3.15
C LEU A 40 8.27 10.68 -2.95
N ILE A 41 8.19 11.56 -1.95
CA ILE A 41 9.27 12.50 -1.61
C ILE A 41 10.47 11.81 -0.95
N ASP A 42 10.28 10.62 -0.38
CA ASP A 42 11.32 9.84 0.26
C ASP A 42 11.92 8.84 -0.73
N ASP A 43 11.06 8.22 -1.54
CA ASP A 43 11.46 7.28 -2.59
C ASP A 43 10.45 7.28 -3.75
N SER A 44 10.84 7.86 -4.89
CA SER A 44 10.01 7.91 -6.10
C SER A 44 9.71 6.55 -6.73
N GLY A 45 10.44 5.50 -6.33
CA GLY A 45 10.25 4.13 -6.80
C GLY A 45 9.19 3.34 -6.03
N LEU A 46 8.68 3.87 -4.91
CA LEU A 46 7.69 3.15 -4.10
C LEU A 46 6.39 2.86 -4.86
N GLY A 47 5.89 3.82 -5.63
CA GLY A 47 4.70 3.60 -6.45
C GLY A 47 4.87 2.40 -7.38
N LEU A 48 5.95 2.39 -8.16
CA LEU A 48 6.27 1.27 -9.05
C LEU A 48 6.48 -0.05 -8.29
N ALA A 49 7.07 -0.01 -7.10
CA ALA A 49 7.33 -1.22 -6.30
C ALA A 49 6.02 -1.89 -5.84
N VAL A 50 5.03 -1.11 -5.38
CA VAL A 50 3.74 -1.67 -4.95
C VAL A 50 2.85 -2.05 -6.13
N ASP A 51 2.92 -1.32 -7.24
CA ASP A 51 2.23 -1.70 -8.48
C ASP A 51 2.78 -3.03 -9.00
N TYR A 52 4.10 -3.18 -9.04
CA TYR A 52 4.75 -4.42 -9.44
C TYR A 52 4.36 -5.60 -8.53
N LEU A 53 4.34 -5.39 -7.21
CA LEU A 53 3.94 -6.41 -6.24
C LEU A 53 2.55 -6.98 -6.52
N SER A 54 1.62 -6.15 -6.98
CA SER A 54 0.22 -6.55 -7.23
C SER A 54 0.06 -7.59 -8.35
N TYR A 55 1.06 -7.77 -9.21
CA TYR A 55 1.07 -8.76 -10.29
C TYR A 55 1.86 -10.02 -9.95
N LEU A 56 2.50 -10.06 -8.78
CA LEU A 56 3.39 -11.16 -8.43
C LEU A 56 2.70 -12.22 -7.57
N GLY A 57 3.33 -13.39 -7.55
CA GLY A 57 3.07 -14.45 -6.59
C GLY A 57 4.31 -14.73 -5.75
N THR A 58 4.22 -15.79 -4.94
CA THR A 58 5.34 -16.38 -4.20
C THR A 58 5.71 -17.74 -4.78
N GLU A 59 6.69 -18.44 -4.22
CA GLU A 59 7.00 -19.82 -4.61
C GLU A 59 5.83 -20.80 -4.35
N SER A 60 5.00 -20.51 -3.35
CA SER A 60 3.88 -21.37 -2.95
C SER A 60 2.53 -20.99 -3.56
N ARG A 61 2.38 -19.73 -4.02
CA ARG A 61 1.13 -19.13 -4.51
C ARG A 61 1.37 -18.31 -5.77
N THR A 62 0.68 -18.63 -6.85
CA THR A 62 0.63 -17.72 -8.02
C THR A 62 -0.16 -16.47 -7.69
N ALA A 63 0.03 -15.37 -8.44
CA ALA A 63 -0.76 -14.15 -8.30
C ALA A 63 -2.28 -14.41 -8.37
N GLN A 64 -2.70 -15.28 -9.31
CA GLN A 64 -4.11 -15.67 -9.45
C GLN A 64 -4.62 -16.44 -8.21
N LYS A 65 -3.79 -17.30 -7.61
CA LYS A 65 -4.15 -18.03 -6.41
C LYS A 65 -4.32 -17.09 -5.23
N ILE A 66 -3.42 -16.12 -5.06
CA ILE A 66 -3.53 -15.05 -4.04
C ILE A 66 -4.85 -14.29 -4.20
N ALA A 67 -5.16 -13.84 -5.42
CA ALA A 67 -6.41 -13.15 -5.70
C ALA A 67 -7.65 -14.00 -5.39
N THR A 68 -7.60 -15.31 -5.71
CA THR A 68 -8.70 -16.26 -5.43
C THR A 68 -8.85 -16.51 -3.92
N GLU A 69 -7.75 -16.63 -3.18
CA GLU A 69 -7.77 -16.82 -1.72
C GLU A 69 -8.35 -15.59 -1.02
N LEU A 70 -7.89 -14.37 -1.39
CA LEU A 70 -8.45 -13.12 -0.86
C LEU A 70 -9.93 -12.95 -1.20
N TYR A 71 -10.33 -13.30 -2.43
CA TYR A 71 -11.74 -13.30 -2.83
C TYR A 71 -12.58 -14.29 -2.00
N GLY A 72 -12.06 -15.50 -1.75
CA GLY A 72 -12.70 -16.52 -0.90
C GLY A 72 -12.87 -16.08 0.54
N LEU A 73 -11.94 -15.24 1.05
CA LEU A 73 -12.02 -14.59 2.36
C LEU A 73 -12.97 -13.38 2.36
N ALA A 74 -13.52 -12.98 1.24
CA ALA A 74 -14.28 -11.74 1.06
C ALA A 74 -13.51 -10.50 1.57
N VAL A 75 -12.18 -10.46 1.34
CA VAL A 75 -11.30 -9.35 1.70
C VAL A 75 -10.64 -8.81 0.42
N SER A 76 -10.67 -7.51 0.26
CA SER A 76 -9.92 -6.78 -0.76
C SER A 76 -8.62 -6.24 -0.19
N PHE A 77 -7.57 -6.32 -0.99
CA PHE A 77 -6.25 -5.76 -0.73
C PHE A 77 -6.00 -4.57 -1.64
N SER A 78 -5.47 -3.50 -1.10
CA SER A 78 -5.07 -2.32 -1.89
C SER A 78 -3.85 -1.62 -1.27
N THR A 79 -3.07 -1.00 -2.14
CA THR A 79 -1.94 -0.16 -1.76
C THR A 79 -2.13 1.24 -2.32
N ARG A 80 -1.64 2.23 -1.60
CA ARG A 80 -1.60 3.62 -2.09
C ARG A 80 -0.31 4.28 -1.65
N VAL A 81 0.35 4.95 -2.58
CA VAL A 81 1.52 5.78 -2.30
C VAL A 81 1.19 7.22 -2.67
N ASN A 82 1.19 8.08 -1.66
CA ASN A 82 1.02 9.51 -1.81
C ASN A 82 2.38 10.22 -1.74
N ARG A 83 2.35 11.54 -1.69
CA ARG A 83 3.55 12.37 -1.57
C ARG A 83 4.45 11.98 -0.39
N ASN A 84 3.87 11.88 0.81
CA ASN A 84 4.58 11.69 2.10
C ASN A 84 4.04 10.52 2.92
N GLN A 85 3.18 9.71 2.35
CA GLN A 85 2.56 8.59 3.05
C GLN A 85 2.31 7.43 2.09
N MET A 86 2.52 6.23 2.58
CA MET A 86 2.12 4.99 1.93
C MET A 86 1.16 4.24 2.84
N THR A 87 0.15 3.61 2.25
CA THR A 87 -0.79 2.75 2.98
C THR A 87 -0.94 1.40 2.30
N ILE A 88 -1.10 0.38 3.13
CA ILE A 88 -1.50 -0.98 2.75
C ILE A 88 -2.82 -1.23 3.47
N SER A 89 -3.88 -1.52 2.72
CA SER A 89 -5.23 -1.63 3.29
C SER A 89 -5.88 -2.96 2.92
N LEU A 90 -6.50 -3.57 3.91
CA LEU A 90 -7.39 -4.72 3.80
C LEU A 90 -8.81 -4.28 4.17
N SER A 91 -9.80 -4.62 3.36
CA SER A 91 -11.20 -4.28 3.62
C SER A 91 -12.09 -5.46 3.29
N GLY A 92 -12.90 -5.91 4.25
CA GLY A 92 -13.77 -7.05 4.08
C GLY A 92 -14.33 -7.56 5.41
N LEU A 93 -14.71 -8.85 5.46
CA LEU A 93 -15.23 -9.47 6.68
C LEU A 93 -14.18 -9.44 7.80
N SER A 94 -14.57 -8.93 8.96
CA SER A 94 -13.68 -8.72 10.11
C SER A 94 -12.97 -10.00 10.55
N GLU A 95 -13.68 -11.12 10.57
CA GLU A 95 -13.16 -12.44 10.98
C GLU A 95 -12.03 -12.95 10.08
N ASN A 96 -11.94 -12.44 8.83
CA ASN A 96 -10.99 -12.90 7.82
C ASN A 96 -9.79 -11.95 7.64
N ILE A 97 -9.75 -10.80 8.32
CA ILE A 97 -8.66 -9.81 8.17
C ILE A 97 -7.31 -10.41 8.56
N GLY A 98 -7.22 -11.20 9.63
CA GLY A 98 -5.98 -11.84 10.06
C GLY A 98 -5.41 -12.78 9.00
N ALA A 99 -6.24 -13.68 8.47
CA ALA A 99 -5.83 -14.61 7.41
C ALA A 99 -5.42 -13.88 6.12
N ALA A 100 -6.12 -12.78 5.77
CA ALA A 100 -5.76 -11.95 4.63
C ALA A 100 -4.43 -11.19 4.84
N LEU A 101 -4.15 -10.76 6.09
CA LEU A 101 -2.90 -10.10 6.46
C LEU A 101 -1.71 -11.05 6.27
N GLU A 102 -1.81 -12.31 6.73
CA GLU A 102 -0.76 -13.33 6.48
C GLU A 102 -0.45 -13.51 4.99
N ILE A 103 -1.49 -13.56 4.14
CA ILE A 103 -1.30 -13.70 2.68
C ILE A 103 -0.53 -12.49 2.12
N VAL A 104 -0.88 -11.28 2.56
CA VAL A 104 -0.24 -10.05 2.08
C VAL A 104 1.19 -9.94 2.60
N GLU A 105 1.45 -10.28 3.86
CA GLU A 105 2.81 -10.27 4.42
C GLU A 105 3.71 -11.35 3.79
N ASP A 106 3.17 -12.56 3.53
CA ASP A 106 3.88 -13.58 2.75
C ASP A 106 4.25 -13.06 1.37
N LEU A 107 3.31 -12.39 0.68
CA LEU A 107 3.58 -11.77 -0.61
C LEU A 107 4.67 -10.69 -0.50
N MET A 108 4.62 -9.81 0.49
CA MET A 108 5.63 -8.76 0.68
C MET A 108 7.03 -9.33 0.98
N MET A 109 7.09 -10.41 1.76
CA MET A 109 8.35 -11.04 2.18
C MET A 109 8.96 -11.91 1.08
N ASN A 110 8.13 -12.69 0.37
CA ASN A 110 8.53 -13.82 -0.45
C ASN A 110 8.08 -13.69 -1.92
N ALA A 111 7.70 -12.48 -2.38
CA ALA A 111 7.34 -12.27 -3.78
C ALA A 111 8.46 -12.73 -4.71
N LYS A 112 8.07 -13.48 -5.75
CA LYS A 112 8.98 -13.99 -6.77
C LYS A 112 9.13 -12.98 -7.89
N ALA A 113 10.38 -12.61 -8.18
CA ALA A 113 10.69 -11.68 -9.26
C ALA A 113 10.27 -12.24 -10.63
N ASP A 114 9.69 -11.39 -11.46
CA ASP A 114 9.33 -11.68 -12.85
C ASP A 114 9.70 -10.47 -13.73
N GLU A 115 10.77 -10.61 -14.50
CA GLU A 115 11.29 -9.51 -15.34
C GLU A 115 10.38 -9.22 -16.54
N ASP A 116 9.60 -10.19 -17.02
CA ASP A 116 8.68 -9.99 -18.13
C ASP A 116 7.49 -9.11 -17.66
N ILE A 117 6.96 -9.39 -16.47
CA ILE A 117 5.95 -8.55 -15.82
C ILE A 117 6.50 -7.13 -15.60
N LEU A 118 7.69 -6.99 -15.03
CA LEU A 118 8.30 -5.68 -14.82
C LEU A 118 8.50 -4.92 -16.12
N SER A 119 8.95 -5.60 -17.17
CA SER A 119 9.13 -4.99 -18.50
C SER A 119 7.79 -4.49 -19.05
N GLY A 120 6.71 -5.26 -18.93
CA GLY A 120 5.36 -4.84 -19.30
C GLY A 120 4.91 -3.58 -18.56
N ILE A 121 5.06 -3.54 -17.24
CA ILE A 121 4.70 -2.37 -16.40
C ILE A 121 5.50 -1.12 -16.82
N LYS A 122 6.81 -1.26 -17.06
CA LYS A 122 7.63 -0.14 -17.54
C LYS A 122 7.17 0.39 -18.89
N MET A 123 6.79 -0.49 -19.81
CA MET A 123 6.27 -0.08 -21.12
C MET A 123 4.92 0.65 -21.00
N ASP A 124 4.02 0.14 -20.15
CA ASP A 124 2.73 0.77 -19.88
C ASP A 124 2.89 2.14 -19.23
N GLU A 125 3.78 2.27 -18.25
CA GLU A 125 4.11 3.56 -17.63
C GLU A 125 4.68 4.56 -18.65
N MET A 126 5.58 4.12 -19.54
CA MET A 126 6.12 4.96 -20.62
C MET A 126 5.01 5.43 -21.56
N LYS A 127 4.08 4.55 -21.91
CA LYS A 127 2.92 4.89 -22.74
C LYS A 127 2.00 5.88 -22.02
N GLN A 128 1.67 5.64 -20.77
CA GLN A 128 0.85 6.56 -19.97
C GLN A 128 1.47 7.95 -19.87
N ARG A 129 2.79 8.03 -19.66
CA ARG A 129 3.53 9.31 -19.67
C ARG A 129 3.47 10.03 -21.03
N HIS A 130 3.51 9.27 -22.12
CA HIS A 130 3.34 9.83 -23.45
C HIS A 130 1.93 10.38 -23.62
N ASP A 131 0.91 9.57 -23.33
CA ASP A 131 -0.50 9.90 -23.54
C ASP A 131 -0.97 11.04 -22.62
N SER A 132 -0.42 11.12 -21.40
CA SER A 132 -0.75 12.19 -20.43
C SER A 132 -0.41 13.59 -20.95
N LYS A 133 0.55 13.74 -21.88
CA LYS A 133 0.90 15.01 -22.51
C LYS A 133 -0.21 15.58 -23.39
N PHE A 134 -1.13 14.74 -23.83
CA PHE A 134 -2.30 15.12 -24.63
C PHE A 134 -3.57 15.27 -23.78
N ASN A 135 -3.47 15.01 -22.47
CA ASN A 135 -4.58 15.15 -21.53
C ASN A 135 -4.49 16.50 -20.80
N GLN A 136 -5.47 17.38 -21.03
CA GLN A 136 -5.48 18.72 -20.45
C GLN A 136 -5.47 18.71 -18.91
N ASN A 137 -6.21 17.80 -18.27
CA ASN A 137 -6.25 17.70 -16.81
C ASN A 137 -4.90 17.24 -16.24
N ALA A 138 -4.25 16.28 -16.88
CA ALA A 138 -2.91 15.84 -16.49
C ALA A 138 -1.86 16.97 -16.64
N CYS A 139 -1.92 17.73 -17.73
CA CYS A 139 -1.06 18.88 -17.93
C CYS A 139 -1.30 19.99 -16.88
N ASN A 140 -2.57 20.30 -16.58
CA ASN A 140 -2.92 21.28 -15.55
C ASN A 140 -2.46 20.85 -14.16
N SER A 141 -2.61 19.57 -13.80
CA SER A 141 -2.12 19.03 -12.53
C SER A 141 -0.60 19.12 -12.43
N ALA A 142 0.11 18.73 -13.49
CA ALA A 142 1.57 18.82 -13.54
C ALA A 142 2.07 20.28 -13.44
N LEU A 143 1.38 21.21 -14.09
CA LEU A 143 1.68 22.65 -14.00
C LEU A 143 1.41 23.17 -12.57
N GLY A 144 0.31 22.76 -11.95
CA GLY A 144 -0.02 23.11 -10.58
C GLY A 144 1.05 22.62 -9.58
N ASP A 145 1.48 21.36 -9.69
CA ASP A 145 2.57 20.81 -8.90
C ASP A 145 3.88 21.60 -9.09
N TYR A 146 4.20 21.95 -10.33
CA TYR A 146 5.40 22.73 -10.63
C TYR A 146 5.36 24.14 -10.03
N ILE A 147 4.21 24.82 -10.13
CA ILE A 147 4.03 26.18 -9.59
C ILE A 147 4.11 26.18 -8.06
N VAL A 148 3.45 25.21 -7.41
CA VAL A 148 3.35 25.16 -5.95
C VAL A 148 4.63 24.64 -5.29
N TYR A 149 5.26 23.60 -5.86
CA TYR A 149 6.37 22.88 -5.23
C TYR A 149 7.72 23.05 -5.94
N GLY A 150 7.73 23.62 -7.12
CA GLY A 150 8.94 23.86 -7.91
C GLY A 150 9.52 22.61 -8.61
N PRO A 151 10.58 22.79 -9.42
CA PRO A 151 11.14 21.73 -10.26
C PRO A 151 11.83 20.61 -9.45
N GLU A 152 12.40 20.91 -8.32
CA GLU A 152 13.08 19.90 -7.47
C GLU A 152 12.11 18.89 -6.88
N TYR A 153 10.90 19.33 -6.57
CA TYR A 153 9.83 18.43 -6.15
C TYR A 153 9.50 17.38 -7.22
N VAL A 154 9.31 17.83 -8.46
CA VAL A 154 9.00 16.92 -9.58
C VAL A 154 10.11 15.90 -9.81
N LYS A 155 11.38 16.35 -9.78
CA LYS A 155 12.54 15.45 -9.89
C LYS A 155 12.61 14.43 -8.77
N LYS A 156 12.26 14.85 -7.55
CA LYS A 156 12.32 13.99 -6.36
C LYS A 156 11.19 12.96 -6.31
N THR A 157 10.00 13.32 -6.79
CA THR A 157 8.79 12.47 -6.67
C THR A 157 8.51 11.58 -7.88
N LYS A 158 9.22 11.78 -8.98
CA LYS A 158 9.01 11.01 -10.22
C LYS A 158 10.34 10.55 -10.80
N MET A 159 10.52 9.26 -10.92
CA MET A 159 11.63 8.72 -11.71
C MET A 159 11.53 9.21 -13.15
N ASN A 160 12.64 9.67 -13.74
CA ASN A 160 12.69 9.94 -15.16
C ASN A 160 12.69 8.62 -15.98
N ASN A 161 12.53 8.70 -17.29
CA ASN A 161 12.41 7.51 -18.13
C ASN A 161 13.69 6.64 -18.12
N ALA A 162 14.86 7.25 -17.99
CA ALA A 162 16.13 6.52 -17.95
C ALA A 162 16.28 5.77 -16.61
N GLU A 163 15.85 6.35 -15.51
CA GLU A 163 15.79 5.72 -14.19
C GLU A 163 14.77 4.58 -14.19
N LEU A 164 13.56 4.82 -14.69
CA LEU A 164 12.52 3.81 -14.82
C LEU A 164 13.01 2.56 -15.59
N MET A 165 13.71 2.76 -16.69
CA MET A 165 14.22 1.64 -17.49
C MET A 165 15.35 0.85 -16.81
N LYS A 166 16.10 1.47 -15.90
CA LYS A 166 17.24 0.85 -15.20
C LYS A 166 16.84 0.08 -13.93
N VAL A 167 15.70 0.43 -13.31
CA VAL A 167 15.30 -0.21 -12.06
C VAL A 167 15.11 -1.71 -12.26
N SER A 168 15.56 -2.54 -11.31
CA SER A 168 15.45 -3.98 -11.36
C SER A 168 14.34 -4.53 -10.47
N SER A 169 13.85 -5.74 -10.76
CA SER A 169 12.91 -6.46 -9.91
C SER A 169 13.44 -6.61 -8.48
N ALA A 170 14.71 -6.95 -8.33
CA ALA A 170 15.35 -7.13 -7.02
C ALA A 170 15.33 -5.83 -6.20
N GLU A 171 15.56 -4.67 -6.84
CA GLU A 171 15.48 -3.37 -6.19
C GLU A 171 14.07 -3.07 -5.69
N LEU A 172 13.04 -3.28 -6.54
CA LEU A 172 11.65 -3.03 -6.18
C LEU A 172 11.18 -3.96 -5.05
N LEU A 173 11.48 -5.24 -5.13
CA LEU A 173 11.15 -6.20 -4.07
C LEU A 173 11.90 -5.92 -2.77
N GLY A 174 13.15 -5.46 -2.85
CA GLY A 174 13.91 -4.99 -1.69
C GLY A 174 13.23 -3.81 -0.98
N LYS A 175 12.66 -2.85 -1.73
CA LYS A 175 11.88 -1.74 -1.18
C LYS A 175 10.64 -2.25 -0.44
N VAL A 176 9.84 -3.12 -1.06
CA VAL A 176 8.63 -3.70 -0.44
C VAL A 176 8.98 -4.48 0.82
N LYS A 177 9.96 -5.37 0.75
CA LYS A 177 10.39 -6.18 1.89
C LYS A 177 10.88 -5.33 3.05
N SER A 178 11.54 -4.21 2.77
CA SER A 178 12.02 -3.28 3.81
C SER A 178 10.89 -2.64 4.62
N LEU A 179 9.66 -2.58 4.09
CA LEU A 179 8.51 -2.00 4.78
C LEU A 179 8.12 -2.81 6.02
N LEU A 180 8.26 -4.14 5.98
CA LEU A 180 7.92 -5.02 7.10
C LEU A 180 8.71 -4.70 8.38
N GLY A 181 9.91 -4.15 8.25
CA GLY A 181 10.74 -3.72 9.39
C GLY A 181 10.66 -2.23 9.72
N LYS A 182 9.85 -1.45 9.00
CA LYS A 182 9.73 -0.01 9.25
C LYS A 182 8.65 0.31 10.27
N GLN A 183 8.88 1.39 11.03
CA GLN A 183 7.85 1.98 11.88
C GLN A 183 6.64 2.39 11.04
N HIS A 184 5.46 1.98 11.48
CA HIS A 184 4.18 2.31 10.86
C HIS A 184 3.09 2.42 11.92
N LYS A 185 1.93 2.94 11.50
CA LYS A 185 0.73 3.00 12.33
C LYS A 185 -0.25 1.97 11.83
N ILE A 186 -0.90 1.31 12.77
CA ILE A 186 -1.99 0.38 12.48
C ILE A 186 -3.31 1.11 12.69
N GLN A 187 -4.20 1.03 11.72
CA GLN A 187 -5.55 1.60 11.84
C GLN A 187 -6.57 0.48 11.66
N TYR A 188 -7.47 0.37 12.60
CA TYR A 188 -8.58 -0.58 12.53
C TYR A 188 -9.91 0.14 12.73
N TYR A 189 -10.82 -0.05 11.77
CA TYR A 189 -12.22 0.30 11.88
C TYR A 189 -13.05 -0.94 11.55
N GLY A 190 -13.73 -1.52 12.54
CA GLY A 190 -14.46 -2.76 12.36
C GLY A 190 -15.23 -3.18 13.61
N PRO A 191 -16.00 -4.29 13.55
CA PRO A 191 -16.86 -4.76 14.64
C PRO A 191 -16.11 -5.42 15.79
N ALA A 192 -14.89 -5.99 15.56
CA ALA A 192 -14.10 -6.66 16.58
C ALA A 192 -13.75 -5.70 17.72
N SER A 193 -13.69 -6.22 18.94
CA SER A 193 -13.23 -5.47 20.11
C SER A 193 -11.72 -5.17 20.03
N GLU A 194 -11.26 -4.22 20.82
CA GLU A 194 -9.83 -3.87 20.89
C GLU A 194 -8.96 -5.08 21.32
N ALA A 195 -9.48 -5.94 22.22
CA ALA A 195 -8.80 -7.16 22.67
C ALA A 195 -8.69 -8.19 21.53
N GLU A 196 -9.74 -8.38 20.74
CA GLU A 196 -9.72 -9.28 19.58
C GLU A 196 -8.77 -8.76 18.49
N VAL A 197 -8.69 -7.44 18.25
CA VAL A 197 -7.71 -6.84 17.34
C VAL A 197 -6.30 -7.06 17.85
N ALA A 198 -6.02 -6.86 19.13
CA ALA A 198 -4.71 -7.12 19.73
C ALA A 198 -4.31 -8.60 19.61
N GLN A 199 -5.26 -9.53 19.80
CA GLN A 199 -5.03 -10.96 19.60
C GLN A 199 -4.72 -11.25 18.12
N MET A 200 -5.52 -10.76 17.19
CA MET A 200 -5.31 -10.92 15.76
C MET A 200 -3.90 -10.42 15.35
N LEU A 201 -3.49 -9.26 15.85
CA LEU A 201 -2.14 -8.74 15.59
C LEU A 201 -1.04 -9.65 16.17
N SER A 202 -1.24 -10.23 17.35
CA SER A 202 -0.25 -11.14 17.94
C SER A 202 -0.11 -12.48 17.21
N GLU A 203 -1.15 -12.89 16.48
CA GLU A 203 -1.19 -14.16 15.74
C GLU A 203 -0.72 -13.99 14.27
N HIS A 204 -0.95 -12.81 13.66
CA HIS A 204 -0.84 -12.63 12.21
C HIS A 204 0.04 -11.47 11.78
N HIS A 205 0.63 -10.68 12.69
CA HIS A 205 1.49 -9.53 12.43
C HIS A 205 2.72 -9.59 13.35
#